data_f22579a7232de64dff8a74d76f50369b
#
_entry.id   f22579a7232de64dff8a74d76f50369b
#
_cell.length_a   1.000
_cell.length_b   1.000
_cell.length_c   1.000
_cell.angle_alpha   90.00
_cell.angle_beta   90.00
_cell.angle_gamma   90.00
#
_symmetry.space_group_name_H-M   'P 1'
#
loop_
_entity.id
_entity.type
_entity.pdbx_description
1 polymer ?
#
loop_
_entity_poly.entity_id
_entity_poly.type
_entity_poly.pdbx_seq_one_letter_code
_entity_poly.pdbx_strand_id
1 'polypeptide(L)'
;MTAQQLKNSILLMAVQGKLVPQDPNDEPASVLLERIHAEKERLIKEKKIKREKNPSVIFKGADNTPYEKIGDEVRSLADEVPFDIPDSWEWVRLGNISSYAETKQKVNATSADPSIWGLDLEDIEKGGRLLEYKTVGERKAVGDKTVFTKGDILYSKLRPYLLKIFVAPDDGICTPEIVPFRVYG
;
A
#
# COMPACT_ATOMS: atom_id res chain seq x y z
N MET A 1 7.81 13.04 31.47
CA MET A 1 7.55 12.42 30.15
C MET A 1 7.65 10.93 30.30
N THR A 2 6.62 10.15 29.93
CA THR A 2 6.68 8.68 29.96
C THR A 2 7.42 8.15 28.73
N ALA A 3 7.93 6.90 28.78
CA ALA A 3 8.57 6.26 27.63
C ALA A 3 7.66 6.21 26.39
N GLN A 4 6.34 6.00 26.59
CA GLN A 4 5.38 6.02 25.51
C GLN A 4 5.18 7.42 24.89
N GLN A 5 5.16 8.47 25.71
CA GLN A 5 5.09 9.85 25.21
C GLN A 5 6.34 10.22 24.40
N LEU A 6 7.53 9.83 24.88
CA LEU A 6 8.77 10.04 24.14
C LEU A 6 8.75 9.31 22.79
N LYS A 7 8.38 8.03 22.77
CA LYS A 7 8.23 7.25 21.53
C LYS A 7 7.29 7.92 20.55
N ASN A 8 6.09 8.34 21.00
CA ASN A 8 5.11 9.00 20.15
C ASN A 8 5.63 10.35 19.60
N SER A 9 6.36 11.11 20.41
CA SER A 9 6.98 12.37 19.95
C SER A 9 8.03 12.15 18.87
N ILE A 10 8.90 11.15 19.05
CA ILE A 10 9.93 10.77 18.05
C ILE A 10 9.25 10.33 16.74
N LEU A 11 8.23 9.46 16.81
CA LEU A 11 7.49 9.02 15.64
C LEU A 11 6.80 10.17 14.92
N LEU A 12 6.20 11.11 15.66
CA LEU A 12 5.57 12.28 15.08
C LEU A 12 6.59 13.16 14.34
N MET A 13 7.77 13.41 14.93
CA MET A 13 8.85 14.13 14.25
C MET A 13 9.35 13.39 13.00
N ALA A 14 9.45 12.07 13.05
CA ALA A 14 9.87 11.25 11.92
C ALA A 14 8.91 11.37 10.73
N VAL A 15 7.60 11.21 10.97
CA VAL A 15 6.59 11.27 9.89
C VAL A 15 6.39 12.68 9.32
N GLN A 16 6.78 13.72 10.07
CA GLN A 16 6.80 15.10 9.61
C GLN A 16 8.12 15.49 8.89
N GLY A 17 9.09 14.55 8.78
CA GLY A 17 10.40 14.84 8.21
C GLY A 17 11.26 15.79 9.07
N LYS A 18 10.95 15.94 10.37
CA LYS A 18 11.61 16.86 11.31
C LYS A 18 12.60 16.17 12.24
N LEU A 19 12.71 14.83 12.18
CA LEU A 19 13.59 14.06 13.08
C LEU A 19 15.08 14.26 12.76
N VAL A 20 15.39 14.33 11.47
CA VAL A 20 16.73 14.59 10.95
C VAL A 20 16.66 15.69 9.89
N PRO A 21 17.75 16.46 9.69
CA PRO A 21 17.83 17.42 8.58
C PRO A 21 17.61 16.72 7.24
N GLN A 22 16.91 17.37 6.31
CA GLN A 22 16.76 16.88 4.95
C GLN A 22 18.11 17.01 4.21
N ASP A 23 18.53 15.96 3.51
CA ASP A 23 19.72 16.02 2.66
C ASP A 23 19.33 16.63 1.28
N PRO A 24 19.95 17.74 0.86
CA PRO A 24 19.67 18.35 -0.45
C PRO A 24 20.11 17.48 -1.64
N ASN A 25 20.92 16.43 -1.40
CA ASN A 25 21.32 15.47 -2.43
C ASN A 25 20.36 14.29 -2.56
N ASP A 26 19.41 14.14 -1.63
CA ASP A 26 18.38 13.11 -1.75
C ASP A 26 17.45 13.41 -2.93
N GLU A 27 17.06 12.37 -3.65
CA GLU A 27 16.12 12.50 -4.75
C GLU A 27 14.76 13.00 -4.23
N PRO A 28 14.23 14.11 -4.78
CA PRO A 28 12.90 14.59 -4.41
C PRO A 28 11.80 13.57 -4.75
N ALA A 29 10.74 13.51 -3.92
CA ALA A 29 9.61 12.62 -4.14
C ALA A 29 8.91 12.85 -5.49
N SER A 30 8.94 14.07 -6.04
CA SER A 30 8.42 14.38 -7.37
C SER A 30 9.07 13.53 -8.47
N VAL A 31 10.40 13.34 -8.43
CA VAL A 31 11.14 12.51 -9.39
C VAL A 31 10.74 11.03 -9.27
N LEU A 32 10.60 10.53 -8.02
CA LEU A 32 10.09 9.19 -7.77
C LEU A 32 8.68 9.02 -8.35
N LEU A 33 7.79 9.99 -8.14
CA LEU A 33 6.42 9.95 -8.66
C LEU A 33 6.37 9.98 -10.19
N GLU A 34 7.27 10.72 -10.86
CA GLU A 34 7.39 10.68 -12.32
C GLU A 34 7.75 9.28 -12.82
N ARG A 35 8.68 8.58 -12.17
CA ARG A 35 9.01 7.18 -12.51
C ARG A 35 7.84 6.24 -12.29
N ILE A 36 7.13 6.38 -11.17
CA ILE A 36 5.93 5.59 -10.87
C ILE A 36 4.84 5.83 -11.92
N HIS A 37 4.62 7.08 -12.32
CA HIS A 37 3.67 7.41 -13.39
C HIS A 37 4.08 6.80 -14.73
N ALA A 38 5.34 6.88 -15.10
CA ALA A 38 5.86 6.29 -16.33
C ALA A 38 5.67 4.77 -16.35
N GLU A 39 5.96 4.10 -15.24
CA GLU A 39 5.74 2.65 -15.09
C GLU A 39 4.25 2.30 -15.17
N LYS A 40 3.38 3.06 -14.48
CA LYS A 40 1.92 2.86 -14.55
C LYS A 40 1.40 3.01 -15.97
N GLU A 41 1.84 4.04 -16.72
CA GLU A 41 1.48 4.23 -18.13
C GLU A 41 1.98 3.07 -19.02
N ARG A 42 3.18 2.53 -18.75
CA ARG A 42 3.70 1.34 -19.43
C ARG A 42 2.78 0.13 -19.19
N LEU A 43 2.41 -0.13 -17.94
CA LEU A 43 1.52 -1.24 -17.58
C LEU A 43 0.12 -1.10 -18.21
N ILE A 44 -0.40 0.14 -18.33
CA ILE A 44 -1.65 0.43 -19.02
C ILE A 44 -1.53 0.13 -20.52
N LYS A 45 -0.45 0.55 -21.18
CA LYS A 45 -0.18 0.26 -22.60
C LYS A 45 -0.05 -1.24 -22.86
N GLU A 46 0.58 -1.96 -21.95
CA GLU A 46 0.71 -3.43 -22.00
C GLU A 46 -0.60 -4.16 -21.61
N LYS A 47 -1.68 -3.42 -21.30
CA LYS A 47 -2.99 -3.95 -20.86
C LYS A 47 -2.92 -4.81 -19.59
N LYS A 48 -1.88 -4.64 -18.77
CA LYS A 48 -1.73 -5.31 -17.48
C LYS A 48 -2.60 -4.69 -16.40
N ILE A 49 -2.82 -3.38 -16.47
CA ILE A 49 -3.72 -2.64 -15.59
C ILE A 49 -4.68 -1.78 -16.40
N LYS A 50 -5.81 -1.44 -15.80
CA LYS A 50 -6.82 -0.59 -16.43
C LYS A 50 -6.51 0.88 -16.18
N ARG A 51 -6.76 1.74 -17.18
CA ARG A 51 -6.70 3.20 -17.00
C ARG A 51 -7.85 3.66 -16.09
N GLU A 52 -7.51 4.43 -15.07
CA GLU A 52 -8.51 5.12 -14.25
C GLU A 52 -9.22 6.22 -15.08
N LYS A 53 -10.52 6.37 -14.90
CA LYS A 53 -11.29 7.39 -15.61
C LYS A 53 -10.92 8.80 -15.14
N ASN A 54 -10.80 8.99 -13.84
CA ASN A 54 -10.50 10.24 -13.18
C ASN A 54 -9.37 10.03 -12.17
N PRO A 55 -8.08 10.05 -12.61
CA PRO A 55 -6.97 9.91 -11.69
C PRO A 55 -6.92 11.10 -10.73
N SER A 56 -6.63 10.82 -9.48
CA SER A 56 -6.39 11.84 -8.47
C SER A 56 -4.97 12.38 -8.60
N VAL A 57 -4.82 13.70 -8.59
CA VAL A 57 -3.52 14.39 -8.56
C VAL A 57 -3.53 15.37 -7.40
N ILE A 58 -2.59 15.21 -6.47
CA ILE A 58 -2.38 16.14 -5.37
C ILE A 58 -1.31 17.15 -5.77
N PHE A 59 -1.53 18.42 -5.47
CA PHE A 59 -0.59 19.50 -5.77
C PHE A 59 -0.64 20.58 -4.68
N LYS A 60 0.44 21.34 -4.54
CA LYS A 60 0.51 22.49 -3.63
C LYS A 60 -0.10 23.72 -4.30
N GLY A 61 -1.01 24.38 -3.62
CA GLY A 61 -1.51 25.71 -4.01
C GLY A 61 -0.48 26.82 -3.72
N ALA A 62 -0.79 28.04 -4.18
CA ALA A 62 0.06 29.22 -3.95
C ALA A 62 0.16 29.60 -2.46
N ASP A 63 -0.77 29.15 -1.65
CA ASP A 63 -0.82 29.31 -0.19
C ASP A 63 -0.15 28.16 0.59
N ASN A 64 0.58 27.27 -0.10
CA ASN A 64 1.16 26.00 0.40
C ASN A 64 0.13 24.96 0.87
N THR A 65 -1.18 25.23 0.75
CA THR A 65 -2.21 24.23 1.05
C THR A 65 -2.20 23.12 0.03
N PRO A 66 -2.28 21.84 0.40
CA PRO A 66 -2.44 20.75 -0.55
C PRO A 66 -3.88 20.72 -1.08
N TYR A 67 -3.99 20.59 -2.40
CA TYR A 67 -5.24 20.42 -3.13
C TYR A 67 -5.22 19.09 -3.89
N GLU A 68 -6.39 18.50 -4.06
CA GLU A 68 -6.57 17.31 -4.90
C GLU A 68 -7.46 17.66 -6.09
N LYS A 69 -7.00 17.30 -7.28
CA LYS A 69 -7.77 17.37 -8.52
C LYS A 69 -8.21 15.97 -8.93
N ILE A 70 -9.51 15.78 -9.15
CA ILE A 70 -10.11 14.53 -9.65
C ILE A 70 -10.99 14.91 -10.86
N GLY A 71 -10.54 14.61 -12.06
CA GLY A 71 -11.20 15.12 -13.28
C GLY A 71 -11.16 16.64 -13.33
N ASP A 72 -12.33 17.29 -13.35
CA ASP A 72 -12.46 18.76 -13.36
C ASP A 72 -12.68 19.35 -11.95
N GLU A 73 -12.87 18.52 -10.94
CA GLU A 73 -13.10 18.95 -9.57
C GLU A 73 -11.78 19.17 -8.82
N VAL A 74 -11.68 20.31 -8.13
CA VAL A 74 -10.54 20.66 -7.26
C VAL A 74 -11.06 20.90 -5.86
N ARG A 75 -10.46 20.20 -4.88
CA ARG A 75 -10.82 20.36 -3.46
C ARG A 75 -9.59 20.59 -2.60
N SER A 76 -9.74 21.33 -1.52
CA SER A 76 -8.71 21.48 -0.49
C SER A 76 -8.57 20.18 0.30
N LEU A 77 -7.35 19.84 0.65
CA LEU A 77 -7.02 18.74 1.59
C LEU A 77 -6.59 19.25 2.96
N ALA A 78 -6.78 20.53 3.29
CA ALA A 78 -6.36 21.11 4.56
C ALA A 78 -6.86 20.33 5.79
N ASP A 79 -8.10 19.81 5.72
CA ASP A 79 -8.69 19.03 6.81
C ASP A 79 -8.29 17.54 6.80
N GLU A 80 -7.74 17.04 5.67
CA GLU A 80 -7.28 15.64 5.56
C GLU A 80 -5.80 15.48 5.90
N VAL A 81 -4.99 16.51 5.64
CA VAL A 81 -3.55 16.49 5.86
C VAL A 81 -3.23 16.86 7.30
N PRO A 82 -2.68 15.94 8.08
CA PRO A 82 -2.55 16.11 9.53
C PRO A 82 -1.38 17.03 9.95
N PHE A 83 -0.45 17.36 9.04
CA PHE A 83 0.75 18.16 9.30
C PHE A 83 1.44 18.60 8.01
N ASP A 84 2.34 19.58 8.10
CA ASP A 84 3.22 20.00 7.02
C ASP A 84 4.36 18.99 6.82
N ILE A 85 4.79 18.83 5.57
CA ILE A 85 5.92 17.99 5.18
C ILE A 85 7.03 18.84 4.53
N PRO A 86 8.29 18.35 4.50
CA PRO A 86 9.38 19.02 3.78
C PRO A 86 9.08 19.26 2.30
N ASP A 87 9.74 20.24 1.69
CA ASP A 87 9.53 20.57 0.27
C ASP A 87 9.98 19.46 -0.70
N SER A 88 10.87 18.57 -0.25
CA SER A 88 11.30 17.39 -1.01
C SER A 88 10.30 16.23 -0.95
N TRP A 89 9.25 16.31 -0.13
CA TRP A 89 8.22 15.29 0.04
C TRP A 89 6.94 15.67 -0.69
N GLU A 90 6.16 14.66 -1.07
CA GLU A 90 4.87 14.84 -1.76
C GLU A 90 3.76 14.03 -1.08
N TRP A 91 2.57 14.62 -1.00
CA TRP A 91 1.37 13.88 -0.65
C TRP A 91 0.83 13.14 -1.87
N VAL A 92 0.48 11.87 -1.70
CA VAL A 92 -0.06 11.05 -2.79
C VAL A 92 -1.07 10.03 -2.26
N ARG A 93 -2.06 9.68 -3.06
CA ARG A 93 -2.98 8.59 -2.71
C ARG A 93 -2.30 7.24 -2.94
N LEU A 94 -2.41 6.33 -1.97
CA LEU A 94 -1.84 4.98 -2.08
C LEU A 94 -2.28 4.26 -3.36
N GLY A 95 -3.54 4.44 -3.79
CA GLY A 95 -4.06 3.87 -5.03
C GLY A 95 -3.41 4.41 -6.31
N ASN A 96 -2.79 5.62 -6.26
CA ASN A 96 -2.10 6.17 -7.41
C ASN A 96 -0.73 5.54 -7.64
N ILE A 97 -0.06 5.13 -6.57
CA ILE A 97 1.30 4.58 -6.59
C ILE A 97 1.34 3.06 -6.45
N SER A 98 0.18 2.41 -6.30
CA SER A 98 0.10 0.97 -6.09
C SER A 98 -1.17 0.37 -6.67
N SER A 99 -1.17 -0.94 -6.82
CA SER A 99 -2.35 -1.72 -7.22
C SER A 99 -3.37 -1.93 -6.07
N TYR A 100 -3.27 -1.18 -4.97
CA TYR A 100 -4.15 -1.36 -3.79
C TYR A 100 -5.65 -1.27 -4.15
N ALA A 101 -6.03 -0.28 -4.95
CA ALA A 101 -7.41 -0.03 -5.36
C ALA A 101 -7.90 -0.92 -6.52
N GLU A 102 -7.01 -1.71 -7.15
CA GLU A 102 -7.37 -2.55 -8.28
C GLU A 102 -8.17 -3.79 -7.87
N THR A 103 -9.00 -4.27 -8.80
CA THR A 103 -9.73 -5.54 -8.64
C THR A 103 -8.75 -6.71 -8.55
N LYS A 104 -8.84 -7.50 -7.49
CA LYS A 104 -7.97 -8.65 -7.27
C LYS A 104 -8.49 -9.89 -7.99
N GLN A 105 -7.57 -10.70 -8.49
CA GLN A 105 -7.89 -12.00 -9.05
C GLN A 105 -8.37 -12.94 -7.94
N LYS A 106 -9.49 -13.62 -8.19
CA LYS A 106 -10.06 -14.60 -7.27
C LYS A 106 -9.98 -16.01 -7.86
N VAL A 107 -9.87 -16.98 -6.99
CA VAL A 107 -9.90 -18.40 -7.30
C VAL A 107 -10.68 -19.13 -6.21
N ASN A 108 -11.43 -20.17 -6.58
CA ASN A 108 -12.00 -21.06 -5.59
C ASN A 108 -10.92 -22.02 -5.09
N ALA A 109 -10.75 -22.13 -3.77
CA ALA A 109 -9.70 -22.94 -3.17
C ALA A 109 -9.78 -24.43 -3.57
N THR A 110 -11.00 -24.96 -3.80
CA THR A 110 -11.18 -26.36 -4.23
C THR A 110 -10.72 -26.64 -5.63
N SER A 111 -10.55 -25.62 -6.47
CA SER A 111 -10.01 -25.70 -7.84
C SER A 111 -8.55 -25.23 -7.96
N ALA A 112 -7.97 -24.75 -6.87
CA ALA A 112 -6.57 -24.35 -6.84
C ALA A 112 -5.64 -25.57 -6.70
N ASP A 113 -4.40 -25.42 -7.12
CA ASP A 113 -3.38 -26.45 -6.89
C ASP A 113 -3.18 -26.63 -5.36
N PRO A 114 -3.37 -27.85 -4.84
CA PRO A 114 -3.25 -28.11 -3.41
C PRO A 114 -1.84 -27.88 -2.84
N SER A 115 -0.83 -27.80 -3.68
CA SER A 115 0.57 -27.59 -3.29
C SER A 115 0.92 -26.11 -3.08
N ILE A 116 0.10 -25.15 -3.60
CA ILE A 116 0.39 -23.74 -3.43
C ILE A 116 0.13 -23.28 -2.00
N TRP A 117 0.79 -22.17 -1.62
CA TRP A 117 0.63 -21.58 -0.30
C TRP A 117 -0.78 -21.01 -0.11
N GLY A 118 -1.42 -21.42 0.99
CA GLY A 118 -2.70 -20.90 1.45
C GLY A 118 -2.50 -20.09 2.73
N LEU A 119 -2.77 -18.80 2.70
CA LEU A 119 -2.57 -17.88 3.82
C LEU A 119 -3.91 -17.48 4.44
N ASP A 120 -4.04 -17.64 5.75
CA ASP A 120 -5.15 -17.11 6.54
C ASP A 120 -4.66 -16.09 7.59
N LEU A 121 -5.59 -15.33 8.17
CA LEU A 121 -5.24 -14.27 9.14
C LEU A 121 -4.57 -14.80 10.40
N GLU A 122 -4.86 -16.04 10.81
CA GLU A 122 -4.27 -16.67 12.00
C GLU A 122 -2.78 -16.95 11.83
N ASP A 123 -2.29 -17.09 10.59
CA ASP A 123 -0.87 -17.33 10.30
C ASP A 123 0.00 -16.09 10.46
N ILE A 124 -0.63 -14.93 10.64
CA ILE A 124 0.08 -13.65 10.75
C ILE A 124 -0.04 -13.14 12.19
N GLU A 125 1.09 -12.98 12.86
CA GLU A 125 1.16 -12.37 14.19
C GLU A 125 0.89 -10.86 14.13
N LYS A 126 0.53 -10.27 15.26
CA LYS A 126 0.54 -8.81 15.42
C LYS A 126 1.93 -8.26 15.07
N GLY A 127 1.97 -7.27 14.17
CA GLY A 127 3.22 -6.69 13.68
C GLY A 127 3.76 -7.35 12.40
N GLY A 128 3.02 -8.31 11.82
CA GLY A 128 3.28 -8.81 10.47
C GLY A 128 4.25 -10.00 10.37
N ARG A 129 4.65 -10.62 11.46
CA ARG A 129 5.46 -11.84 11.41
C ARG A 129 4.62 -13.02 10.95
N LEU A 130 5.10 -13.77 9.94
CA LEU A 130 4.50 -15.04 9.53
C LEU A 130 4.78 -16.11 10.58
N LEU A 131 3.74 -16.76 11.11
CA LEU A 131 3.83 -17.80 12.13
C LEU A 131 3.89 -19.18 11.51
N GLU A 132 3.12 -19.42 10.45
CA GLU A 132 2.96 -20.72 9.85
C GLU A 132 2.85 -20.63 8.33
N TYR A 133 3.43 -21.59 7.65
CA TYR A 133 3.33 -21.77 6.20
C TYR A 133 2.62 -23.08 5.91
N LYS A 134 1.40 -23.02 5.38
CA LYS A 134 0.61 -24.19 5.00
C LYS A 134 0.18 -24.11 3.56
N THR A 135 0.14 -25.23 2.89
CA THR A 135 -0.43 -25.33 1.55
C THR A 135 -1.96 -25.35 1.60
N VAL A 136 -2.59 -25.11 0.46
CA VAL A 136 -4.06 -25.18 0.29
C VAL A 136 -4.58 -26.58 0.66
N GLY A 137 -3.85 -27.63 0.28
CA GLY A 137 -4.20 -29.02 0.60
C GLY A 137 -4.10 -29.33 2.09
N GLU A 138 -3.05 -28.92 2.76
CA GLU A 138 -2.88 -29.10 4.22
C GLU A 138 -3.96 -28.39 5.02
N ARG A 139 -4.39 -27.18 4.55
CA ARG A 139 -5.51 -26.44 5.17
C ARG A 139 -6.87 -27.01 4.91
N LYS A 140 -7.01 -27.86 3.87
CA LYS A 140 -8.31 -28.23 3.32
C LYS A 140 -9.13 -26.99 3.01
N ALA A 141 -8.49 -25.98 2.41
CA ALA A 141 -9.08 -24.67 2.17
C ALA A 141 -10.32 -24.77 1.28
N VAL A 142 -11.34 -23.98 1.59
CA VAL A 142 -12.60 -23.93 0.84
C VAL A 142 -13.00 -22.48 0.54
N GLY A 143 -13.90 -22.33 -0.45
CA GLY A 143 -14.46 -21.03 -0.81
C GLY A 143 -13.51 -20.16 -1.66
N ASP A 144 -13.95 -18.92 -1.89
CA ASP A 144 -13.19 -17.97 -2.71
C ASP A 144 -12.00 -17.41 -1.95
N LYS A 145 -10.87 -17.38 -2.62
CA LYS A 145 -9.61 -16.84 -2.16
C LYS A 145 -9.10 -15.77 -3.13
N THR A 146 -8.22 -14.92 -2.65
CA THR A 146 -7.55 -13.88 -3.45
C THR A 146 -6.15 -14.35 -3.81
N VAL A 147 -5.79 -14.28 -5.10
CA VAL A 147 -4.45 -14.65 -5.58
C VAL A 147 -3.46 -13.55 -5.24
N PHE A 148 -2.27 -13.93 -4.84
CA PHE A 148 -1.12 -13.04 -4.68
C PHE A 148 0.15 -13.68 -5.24
N THR A 149 1.13 -12.85 -5.54
CA THR A 149 2.42 -13.28 -6.06
C THR A 149 3.55 -12.84 -5.13
N LYS A 150 4.67 -13.53 -5.22
CA LYS A 150 5.91 -13.16 -4.51
C LYS A 150 6.24 -11.69 -4.70
N GLY A 151 6.53 -11.01 -3.60
CA GLY A 151 6.82 -9.58 -3.57
C GLY A 151 5.58 -8.68 -3.42
N ASP A 152 4.37 -9.24 -3.45
CA ASP A 152 3.18 -8.46 -3.10
C ASP A 152 3.16 -8.11 -1.61
N ILE A 153 2.69 -6.93 -1.28
CA ILE A 153 2.40 -6.52 0.09
C ILE A 153 1.05 -7.12 0.47
N LEU A 154 1.02 -7.92 1.52
CA LEU A 154 -0.18 -8.56 2.06
C LEU A 154 -0.65 -7.77 3.28
N TYR A 155 -1.78 -7.08 3.16
CA TYR A 155 -2.34 -6.21 4.20
C TYR A 155 -3.68 -6.73 4.68
N SER A 156 -3.82 -6.94 6.00
CA SER A 156 -5.11 -7.28 6.61
C SER A 156 -5.98 -6.04 6.79
N LYS A 157 -7.10 -5.99 6.08
CA LYS A 157 -8.13 -4.96 6.30
C LYS A 157 -8.98 -5.20 7.55
N LEU A 158 -8.92 -6.42 8.12
CA LEU A 158 -9.58 -6.76 9.36
C LEU A 158 -8.69 -6.42 10.56
N ARG A 159 -9.20 -5.60 11.48
CA ARG A 159 -8.49 -5.13 12.69
C ARG A 159 -7.13 -4.52 12.35
N PRO A 160 -7.08 -3.42 11.58
CA PRO A 160 -5.83 -2.83 11.07
C PRO A 160 -4.85 -2.42 12.17
N TYR A 161 -5.35 -2.14 13.39
CA TYR A 161 -4.52 -1.85 14.57
C TYR A 161 -3.61 -3.02 14.99
N LEU A 162 -3.84 -4.23 14.49
CA LEU A 162 -2.94 -5.37 14.72
C LEU A 162 -1.71 -5.34 13.83
N LEU A 163 -1.65 -4.43 12.83
CA LEU A 163 -0.52 -4.23 11.92
C LEU A 163 -0.10 -5.54 11.23
N LYS A 164 -1.06 -6.37 10.83
CA LYS A 164 -0.81 -7.59 10.08
C LYS A 164 -0.52 -7.24 8.62
N ILE A 165 0.72 -6.90 8.36
CA ILE A 165 1.23 -6.51 7.04
C ILE A 165 2.64 -7.04 6.85
N PHE A 166 2.93 -7.63 5.69
CA PHE A 166 4.26 -8.10 5.31
C PHE A 166 4.37 -8.30 3.79
N VAL A 167 5.59 -8.52 3.31
CA VAL A 167 5.85 -8.81 1.89
C VAL A 167 5.80 -10.32 1.68
N ALA A 168 5.05 -10.78 0.68
CA ALA A 168 4.90 -12.19 0.35
C ALA A 168 6.24 -12.80 -0.07
N PRO A 169 6.74 -13.83 0.63
CA PRO A 169 7.98 -14.51 0.26
C PRO A 169 7.81 -15.44 -0.93
N ASP A 170 6.56 -15.81 -1.27
CA ASP A 170 6.22 -16.76 -2.33
C ASP A 170 4.84 -16.48 -2.93
N ASP A 171 4.49 -17.16 -4.04
CA ASP A 171 3.18 -17.10 -4.65
C ASP A 171 2.14 -17.87 -3.82
N GLY A 172 0.87 -17.45 -3.86
CA GLY A 172 -0.17 -18.14 -3.11
C GLY A 172 -1.56 -17.57 -3.26
N ILE A 173 -2.46 -18.06 -2.41
CA ILE A 173 -3.81 -17.54 -2.26
C ILE A 173 -4.10 -17.24 -0.80
N CYS A 174 -4.89 -16.19 -0.54
CA CYS A 174 -5.22 -15.75 0.81
C CYS A 174 -6.73 -15.55 1.00
N THR A 175 -7.14 -15.50 2.26
CA THR A 175 -8.50 -15.15 2.64
C THR A 175 -8.86 -13.73 2.12
N PRO A 176 -10.13 -13.46 1.77
CA PRO A 176 -10.57 -12.16 1.23
C PRO A 176 -10.36 -10.96 2.15
N GLU A 177 -10.08 -11.19 3.42
CA GLU A 177 -9.74 -10.16 4.41
C GLU A 177 -8.31 -9.62 4.25
N ILE A 178 -7.46 -10.32 3.51
CA ILE A 178 -6.12 -9.88 3.15
C ILE A 178 -6.17 -9.26 1.75
N VAL A 179 -5.63 -8.07 1.62
CA VAL A 179 -5.52 -7.34 0.35
C VAL A 179 -4.08 -7.42 -0.14
N PRO A 180 -3.80 -8.22 -1.18
CA PRO A 180 -2.52 -8.19 -1.86
C PRO A 180 -2.43 -6.95 -2.74
N PHE A 181 -1.27 -6.28 -2.73
CA PHE A 181 -1.00 -5.18 -3.65
C PHE A 181 0.51 -5.00 -3.87
N ARG A 182 0.86 -4.31 -4.93
CA ARG A 182 2.25 -3.98 -5.30
C ARG A 182 2.38 -2.50 -5.56
N VAL A 183 3.51 -1.92 -5.19
CA VAL A 183 3.87 -0.55 -5.56
C VAL A 183 4.37 -0.56 -7.00
N TYR A 184 4.04 0.47 -7.79
CA TYR A 184 4.58 0.69 -9.12
C TYR A 184 5.97 1.35 -9.00
N GLY A 185 6.99 0.79 -9.62
CA GLY A 185 8.35 1.29 -9.60
C GLY A 185 9.37 0.41 -8.93
#